data_5594d0260d07d3fd107d8aed9241b4ee
#
_entry.id   5594d0260d07d3fd107d8aed9241b4ee
#
_cell.length_a   1.000
_cell.length_b   1.000
_cell.length_c   1.000
_cell.angle_alpha   90.00
_cell.angle_beta   90.00
_cell.angle_gamma   90.00
#
_symmetry.space_group_name_H-M   'P 1'
#
loop_
_entity.id
_entity.type
_entity.pdbx_description
1 polymer ?
#
loop_
_entity_poly.entity_id
_entity_poly.type
_entity_poly.pdbx_seq_one_letter_code
_entity_poly.pdbx_strand_id
1 'polypeptide(L)'
;MTFRTKDIAATFAIAFLLTTFAACGSQPTNETTVSAESIPQPEPTTAFDPPPAPSPQLPNLQAELLDDRNKTSHSPLVTIDFKNFTYPLPRGWQHPDGDEIALVNGHLEPKMRDIAEEMSPEDKAAARAERRIGMSYVTTKFLDVDGDGLDEAAVILKIETGGTAIPQLVYIYTWKDDKPELIWPFRTGDRADGGLKDLRVENGELIVELYGQDRFILGQTETGKITGDEEQLCCPLYFTRNFYKWNGRNFQIQRKRLTYETANSSAPPLENHGDTMNDPVKAKKYLDMQKPAR
;
A
#
# COMPACT_ATOMS: atom_id res chain seq x y z
N MET A 1 -34.40 -35.55 -15.37
CA MET A 1 -33.76 -35.72 -14.03
C MET A 1 -33.84 -34.38 -13.33
N THR A 2 -34.75 -34.28 -12.37
CA THR A 2 -35.12 -33.04 -11.66
C THR A 2 -34.41 -33.02 -10.31
N PHE A 3 -33.49 -32.10 -10.07
CA PHE A 3 -32.89 -31.90 -8.75
C PHE A 3 -33.65 -30.85 -7.94
N ARG A 4 -34.13 -31.27 -6.79
CA ARG A 4 -34.79 -30.45 -5.77
C ARG A 4 -33.72 -29.71 -4.96
N THR A 5 -33.84 -28.39 -4.88
CA THR A 5 -33.17 -27.53 -3.92
C THR A 5 -33.81 -27.67 -2.53
N LYS A 6 -33.01 -27.88 -1.49
CA LYS A 6 -33.45 -27.82 -0.09
C LYS A 6 -32.99 -26.48 0.50
N ASP A 7 -33.95 -25.70 0.95
CA ASP A 7 -33.73 -24.48 1.73
C ASP A 7 -33.23 -24.84 3.14
N ILE A 8 -32.11 -24.21 3.53
CA ILE A 8 -31.63 -24.20 4.93
C ILE A 8 -31.66 -22.75 5.39
N ALA A 9 -32.68 -22.42 6.18
CA ALA A 9 -32.78 -21.17 6.92
C ALA A 9 -31.97 -21.31 8.21
N ALA A 10 -30.88 -20.55 8.36
CA ALA A 10 -30.13 -20.40 9.60
C ALA A 10 -30.52 -19.07 10.26
N THR A 11 -31.24 -19.18 11.38
CA THR A 11 -31.63 -18.04 12.22
C THR A 11 -30.46 -17.71 13.17
N PHE A 12 -29.85 -16.56 13.04
CA PHE A 12 -28.89 -16.03 14.01
C PHE A 12 -29.60 -15.08 14.97
N ALA A 13 -29.64 -15.44 16.25
CA ALA A 13 -30.06 -14.57 17.33
C ALA A 13 -28.87 -13.75 17.82
N ILE A 14 -28.95 -12.42 17.69
CA ILE A 14 -27.96 -11.47 18.21
C ILE A 14 -28.45 -11.00 19.59
N ALA A 15 -27.68 -11.34 20.64
CA ALA A 15 -27.89 -10.82 21.98
C ALA A 15 -27.22 -9.44 22.12
N PHE A 16 -28.02 -8.42 22.41
CA PHE A 16 -27.54 -7.07 22.74
C PHE A 16 -27.15 -7.01 24.21
N LEU A 17 -25.89 -6.73 24.50
CA LEU A 17 -25.41 -6.40 25.85
C LEU A 17 -25.39 -4.86 25.99
N LEU A 18 -26.31 -4.34 26.83
CA LEU A 18 -26.31 -2.93 27.25
C LEU A 18 -25.28 -2.75 28.39
N THR A 19 -24.25 -1.97 28.17
CA THR A 19 -23.34 -1.48 29.24
C THR A 19 -23.75 -0.05 29.61
N THR A 20 -24.19 0.11 30.86
CA THR A 20 -24.50 1.39 31.48
C THR A 20 -23.23 2.09 31.95
N PHE A 21 -22.97 3.33 31.47
CA PHE A 21 -21.95 4.21 31.99
C PHE A 21 -22.47 4.98 33.21
N ALA A 22 -21.77 4.86 34.33
CA ALA A 22 -21.99 5.64 35.52
C ALA A 22 -21.28 7.00 35.39
N ALA A 23 -22.03 8.09 35.57
CA ALA A 23 -21.51 9.45 35.62
C ALA A 23 -20.88 9.73 36.99
N CYS A 24 -19.63 10.18 37.05
CA CYS A 24 -18.99 10.74 38.21
C CYS A 24 -19.32 12.24 38.31
N GLY A 25 -19.98 12.62 39.41
CA GLY A 25 -20.28 14.01 39.72
C GLY A 25 -19.07 14.73 40.31
N SER A 26 -18.86 15.98 39.90
CA SER A 26 -17.90 16.92 40.41
C SER A 26 -18.46 17.65 41.63
N GLN A 27 -17.73 17.67 42.75
CA GLN A 27 -18.01 18.52 43.91
C GLN A 27 -17.36 19.89 43.75
N PRO A 28 -17.98 20.97 44.18
CA PRO A 28 -17.36 22.31 44.23
C PRO A 28 -16.51 22.47 45.52
N THR A 29 -15.25 22.85 45.35
CA THR A 29 -14.38 23.26 46.42
C THR A 29 -14.52 24.77 46.67
N ASN A 30 -14.81 25.13 47.93
CA ASN A 30 -14.86 26.51 48.41
C ASN A 30 -13.42 27.10 48.46
N GLU A 31 -13.22 28.17 47.72
CA GLU A 31 -12.01 29.00 47.86
C GLU A 31 -12.13 29.98 49.01
N THR A 32 -11.25 29.86 49.98
CA THR A 32 -11.01 30.84 51.00
C THR A 32 -9.98 31.84 50.51
N THR A 33 -10.39 33.09 50.29
CA THR A 33 -9.53 34.20 49.89
C THR A 33 -8.66 34.61 51.05
N VAL A 34 -7.36 34.35 50.99
CA VAL A 34 -6.36 34.95 51.87
C VAL A 34 -5.62 36.03 51.06
N SER A 35 -5.77 37.28 51.51
CA SER A 35 -5.09 38.46 50.98
C SER A 35 -3.62 38.35 51.31
N ALA A 36 -2.74 38.17 50.36
CA ALA A 36 -1.29 38.19 50.54
C ALA A 36 -0.70 39.47 49.96
N GLU A 37 0.06 40.14 50.79
CA GLU A 37 0.83 41.36 50.59
C GLU A 37 1.79 41.21 49.38
N SER A 38 1.81 42.18 48.47
CA SER A 38 2.60 42.18 47.25
C SER A 38 4.10 42.41 47.53
N ILE A 39 4.89 41.34 47.30
CA ILE A 39 6.35 41.43 47.21
C ILE A 39 6.68 41.83 45.76
N PRO A 40 7.56 42.81 45.49
CA PRO A 40 7.94 43.16 44.14
C PRO A 40 8.70 42.00 43.48
N GLN A 41 8.10 41.47 42.41
CA GLN A 41 8.65 40.40 41.60
C GLN A 41 9.76 40.97 40.69
N PRO A 42 10.97 40.37 40.68
CA PRO A 42 12.01 40.77 39.71
C PRO A 42 11.51 40.56 38.29
N GLU A 43 11.78 41.51 37.40
CA GLU A 43 11.44 41.45 35.99
C GLU A 43 11.97 40.15 35.38
N PRO A 44 11.15 39.45 34.58
CA PRO A 44 11.60 38.23 33.93
C PRO A 44 12.66 38.59 32.90
N THR A 45 13.89 38.13 33.12
CA THR A 45 14.95 38.10 32.13
C THR A 45 14.42 37.27 30.97
N THR A 46 14.24 37.86 29.79
CA THR A 46 13.87 37.16 28.56
C THR A 46 14.97 36.15 28.25
N ALA A 47 14.79 34.92 28.72
CA ALA A 47 15.58 33.81 28.26
C ALA A 47 15.32 33.65 26.74
N PHE A 48 16.35 33.81 25.93
CA PHE A 48 16.30 33.48 24.51
C PHE A 48 15.92 31.99 24.42
N ASP A 49 14.70 31.68 23.98
CA ASP A 49 14.35 30.32 23.62
C ASP A 49 15.27 29.86 22.50
N PRO A 50 15.96 28.73 22.65
CA PRO A 50 16.75 28.19 21.56
C PRO A 50 15.83 27.99 20.35
N PRO A 51 16.31 28.24 19.13
CA PRO A 51 15.51 28.02 17.91
C PRO A 51 14.95 26.61 17.95
N PRO A 52 13.68 26.39 17.56
CA PRO A 52 13.06 25.07 17.57
C PRO A 52 13.94 24.11 16.75
N ALA A 53 14.22 22.94 17.32
CA ALA A 53 14.96 21.90 16.63
C ALA A 53 14.27 21.61 15.29
N PRO A 54 15.04 21.42 14.19
CA PRO A 54 14.44 21.13 12.90
C PRO A 54 13.55 19.90 13.05
N SER A 55 12.30 20.02 12.61
CA SER A 55 11.34 18.91 12.62
C SER A 55 11.96 17.72 11.86
N PRO A 56 11.91 16.50 12.40
CA PRO A 56 12.42 15.35 11.71
C PRO A 56 11.73 15.25 10.34
N GLN A 57 12.51 15.33 9.26
CA GLN A 57 11.97 15.15 7.92
C GLN A 57 11.53 13.70 7.78
N LEU A 58 10.26 13.51 7.42
CA LEU A 58 9.74 12.17 7.10
C LEU A 58 10.55 11.60 5.92
N PRO A 59 10.91 10.30 5.97
CA PRO A 59 11.65 9.68 4.88
C PRO A 59 10.85 9.74 3.58
N ASN A 60 11.51 10.07 2.47
CA ASN A 60 10.91 10.00 1.15
C ASN A 60 10.78 8.54 0.71
N LEU A 61 9.61 7.95 0.91
CA LEU A 61 9.33 6.54 0.58
C LEU A 61 9.36 6.23 -0.92
N GLN A 62 9.49 7.23 -1.77
CA GLN A 62 9.53 7.06 -3.23
C GLN A 62 10.90 7.46 -3.82
N ALA A 63 11.90 7.68 -2.98
CA ALA A 63 13.19 8.18 -3.45
C ALA A 63 13.82 7.28 -4.52
N GLU A 64 13.88 5.96 -4.30
CA GLU A 64 14.44 5.01 -5.24
C GLU A 64 13.54 4.78 -6.47
N LEU A 65 12.23 4.86 -6.29
CA LEU A 65 11.26 4.72 -7.38
C LEU A 65 11.34 5.91 -8.35
N LEU A 66 11.57 7.10 -7.84
CA LEU A 66 11.57 8.35 -8.61
C LEU A 66 12.96 8.81 -9.07
N ASP A 67 14.02 8.07 -8.75
CA ASP A 67 15.35 8.41 -9.21
C ASP A 67 15.48 8.38 -10.73
N ASP A 68 16.61 8.89 -11.25
CA ASP A 68 16.84 9.00 -12.70
C ASP A 68 17.32 7.70 -13.36
N ARG A 69 17.51 6.63 -12.59
CA ARG A 69 17.87 5.32 -13.14
C ARG A 69 16.73 4.80 -14.02
N ASN A 70 17.09 4.24 -15.16
CA ASN A 70 16.13 3.61 -16.08
C ASN A 70 15.03 4.56 -16.62
N LYS A 71 15.34 5.85 -16.78
CA LYS A 71 14.43 6.84 -17.38
C LYS A 71 14.58 6.95 -18.90
N THR A 72 15.66 6.42 -19.45
CA THR A 72 15.97 6.46 -20.88
C THR A 72 16.16 5.05 -21.40
N SER A 73 15.82 4.82 -22.66
CA SER A 73 15.89 3.52 -23.33
C SER A 73 16.08 3.69 -24.83
N HIS A 74 16.50 2.61 -25.49
CA HIS A 74 16.47 2.48 -26.96
C HIS A 74 15.22 1.76 -27.45
N SER A 75 14.36 1.27 -26.56
CA SER A 75 13.09 0.64 -26.90
C SER A 75 12.13 1.64 -27.56
N PRO A 76 11.35 1.21 -28.58
CA PRO A 76 10.28 2.04 -29.14
C PRO A 76 9.25 2.53 -28.11
N LEU A 77 9.13 1.85 -26.99
CA LEU A 77 8.23 2.24 -25.88
C LEU A 77 8.52 3.64 -25.31
N VAL A 78 9.73 4.17 -25.53
CA VAL A 78 10.07 5.55 -25.12
C VAL A 78 9.24 6.61 -25.85
N THR A 79 8.69 6.28 -27.03
CA THR A 79 7.87 7.20 -27.84
C THR A 79 6.41 7.20 -27.41
N ILE A 80 5.99 6.28 -26.55
CA ILE A 80 4.60 6.16 -26.08
C ILE A 80 4.33 7.20 -24.98
N ASP A 81 3.29 8.00 -25.17
CA ASP A 81 2.83 8.94 -24.15
C ASP A 81 1.96 8.24 -23.09
N PHE A 82 2.60 7.61 -22.12
CA PHE A 82 1.94 6.93 -21.01
C PHE A 82 1.15 7.89 -20.08
N LYS A 83 1.26 9.20 -20.24
CA LYS A 83 0.40 10.18 -19.53
C LYS A 83 -0.95 10.40 -20.24
N ASN A 84 -1.02 10.09 -21.52
CA ASN A 84 -2.24 10.13 -22.31
C ASN A 84 -2.52 8.73 -22.88
N PHE A 85 -2.72 7.76 -22.00
CA PHE A 85 -2.80 6.36 -22.34
C PHE A 85 -3.98 5.68 -21.63
N THR A 86 -4.52 4.63 -22.25
CA THR A 86 -5.61 3.82 -21.69
C THR A 86 -5.06 2.54 -21.10
N TYR A 87 -5.36 2.30 -19.83
CA TYR A 87 -4.92 1.15 -19.05
C TYR A 87 -6.10 0.23 -18.73
N PRO A 88 -5.94 -1.10 -18.80
CA PRO A 88 -6.98 -2.00 -18.32
C PRO A 88 -7.08 -1.92 -16.79
N LEU A 89 -8.29 -2.01 -16.25
CA LEU A 89 -8.47 -2.14 -14.81
C LEU A 89 -7.96 -3.49 -14.30
N PRO A 90 -7.38 -3.55 -13.11
CA PRO A 90 -7.01 -4.81 -12.48
C PRO A 90 -8.21 -5.73 -12.32
N ARG A 91 -8.00 -7.03 -12.45
CA ARG A 91 -9.04 -8.03 -12.28
C ARG A 91 -9.77 -7.87 -10.93
N GLY A 92 -11.08 -7.89 -10.98
CA GLY A 92 -11.95 -7.77 -9.79
C GLY A 92 -12.27 -6.33 -9.38
N TRP A 93 -11.76 -5.33 -10.11
CA TRP A 93 -12.19 -3.95 -9.94
C TRP A 93 -13.42 -3.69 -10.79
N GLN A 94 -14.38 -3.00 -10.19
CA GLN A 94 -15.56 -2.51 -10.90
C GLN A 94 -15.42 -1.00 -11.09
N HIS A 95 -15.52 -0.57 -12.33
CA HIS A 95 -15.59 0.84 -12.67
C HIS A 95 -16.90 1.11 -13.38
N PRO A 96 -17.69 2.13 -13.00
CA PRO A 96 -18.99 2.40 -13.61
C PRO A 96 -18.96 2.63 -15.12
N ASP A 97 -17.80 3.06 -15.66
CA ASP A 97 -17.62 3.40 -17.08
C ASP A 97 -16.92 2.29 -17.90
N GLY A 98 -16.72 1.10 -17.34
CA GLY A 98 -16.10 -0.03 -18.06
C GLY A 98 -14.83 -0.58 -17.40
N ASP A 99 -14.09 -1.37 -18.16
CA ASP A 99 -12.93 -2.14 -17.68
C ASP A 99 -11.59 -1.43 -17.94
N GLU A 100 -11.62 -0.16 -18.32
CA GLU A 100 -10.43 0.61 -18.71
C GLU A 100 -10.38 1.96 -18.02
N ILE A 101 -9.15 2.49 -17.88
CA ILE A 101 -8.85 3.81 -17.32
C ILE A 101 -8.10 4.60 -18.38
N ALA A 102 -8.66 5.71 -18.84
CA ALA A 102 -7.98 6.65 -19.70
C ALA A 102 -7.42 7.81 -18.89
N LEU A 103 -6.09 7.98 -18.89
CA LEU A 103 -5.45 9.17 -18.33
C LEU A 103 -5.43 10.30 -19.37
N VAL A 104 -5.60 11.53 -18.87
CA VAL A 104 -5.40 12.76 -19.62
C VAL A 104 -4.35 13.60 -18.90
N ASN A 105 -3.25 13.89 -19.58
CA ASN A 105 -2.11 14.60 -18.97
C ASN A 105 -1.60 13.93 -17.66
N GLY A 106 -1.65 12.60 -17.61
CA GLY A 106 -1.20 11.83 -16.47
C GLY A 106 -2.20 11.75 -15.32
N HIS A 107 -3.45 12.14 -15.52
CA HIS A 107 -4.40 12.20 -14.43
C HIS A 107 -5.80 11.74 -14.85
N LEU A 108 -6.50 11.07 -13.92
CA LEU A 108 -7.93 10.82 -13.96
C LEU A 108 -8.51 11.29 -12.63
N GLU A 109 -9.36 12.31 -12.67
CA GLU A 109 -10.01 12.86 -11.49
C GLU A 109 -10.91 11.83 -10.80
N PRO A 110 -10.83 11.68 -9.47
CA PRO A 110 -11.77 10.88 -8.73
C PRO A 110 -13.15 11.52 -8.78
N LYS A 111 -14.17 10.73 -9.01
CA LYS A 111 -15.55 11.18 -8.83
C LYS A 111 -16.06 10.69 -7.49
N MET A 112 -16.20 11.61 -6.57
CA MET A 112 -16.74 11.35 -5.24
C MET A 112 -18.06 12.12 -5.12
N ARG A 113 -19.13 11.43 -4.74
CA ARG A 113 -20.36 12.07 -4.32
C ARG A 113 -20.40 12.06 -2.81
N ASP A 114 -20.63 13.21 -2.20
CA ASP A 114 -20.78 13.31 -0.76
C ASP A 114 -21.98 12.48 -0.31
N ILE A 115 -21.75 11.64 0.68
CA ILE A 115 -22.78 10.81 1.29
C ILE A 115 -23.16 11.48 2.60
N ALA A 116 -24.22 12.29 2.57
CA ALA A 116 -24.78 12.90 3.77
C ALA A 116 -25.42 11.84 4.69
N GLU A 117 -25.40 12.07 6.00
CA GLU A 117 -26.00 11.14 6.97
C GLU A 117 -27.50 10.99 6.77
N GLU A 118 -28.17 12.04 6.33
CA GLU A 118 -29.63 12.13 6.13
C GLU A 118 -30.10 11.44 4.84
N MET A 119 -29.21 11.02 3.95
CA MET A 119 -29.59 10.33 2.71
C MET A 119 -30.25 8.99 3.00
N SER A 120 -31.25 8.62 2.19
CA SER A 120 -31.85 7.30 2.26
C SER A 120 -30.86 6.18 2.01
N PRO A 121 -31.09 4.95 2.47
CA PRO A 121 -30.22 3.79 2.16
C PRO A 121 -30.06 3.57 0.65
N GLU A 122 -31.12 3.80 -0.14
CA GLU A 122 -31.11 3.67 -1.58
C GLU A 122 -30.23 4.76 -2.23
N ASP A 123 -30.34 6.02 -1.78
CA ASP A 123 -29.53 7.13 -2.29
C ASP A 123 -28.06 6.94 -1.91
N LYS A 124 -27.79 6.44 -0.70
CA LYS A 124 -26.42 6.08 -0.28
C LYS A 124 -25.84 4.97 -1.16
N ALA A 125 -26.62 3.97 -1.50
CA ALA A 125 -26.21 2.90 -2.39
C ALA A 125 -25.94 3.42 -3.81
N ALA A 126 -26.81 4.27 -4.35
CA ALA A 126 -26.62 4.92 -5.65
C ALA A 126 -25.37 5.81 -5.67
N ALA A 127 -25.15 6.62 -4.63
CA ALA A 127 -23.97 7.48 -4.51
C ALA A 127 -22.66 6.66 -4.45
N ARG A 128 -22.68 5.49 -3.78
CA ARG A 128 -21.53 4.56 -3.76
C ARG A 128 -21.29 3.91 -5.12
N ALA A 129 -22.35 3.56 -5.84
CA ALA A 129 -22.23 2.96 -7.18
C ALA A 129 -21.70 3.95 -8.23
N GLU A 130 -21.93 5.27 -8.03
CA GLU A 130 -21.37 6.32 -8.89
C GLU A 130 -19.94 6.70 -8.57
N ARG A 131 -19.38 6.20 -7.45
CA ARG A 131 -18.03 6.53 -7.00
C ARG A 131 -17.00 5.97 -7.98
N ARG A 132 -16.09 6.84 -8.43
CA ARG A 132 -14.97 6.49 -9.28
C ARG A 132 -13.67 6.81 -8.57
N ILE A 133 -12.73 5.89 -8.67
CA ILE A 133 -11.38 6.08 -8.14
C ILE A 133 -10.60 6.90 -9.16
N GLY A 134 -9.90 7.94 -8.69
CA GLY A 134 -8.95 8.69 -9.49
C GLY A 134 -7.61 7.97 -9.61
N MET A 135 -6.83 8.38 -10.59
CA MET A 135 -5.47 7.88 -10.80
C MET A 135 -4.53 8.97 -11.26
N SER A 136 -3.29 8.88 -10.83
CA SER A 136 -2.22 9.78 -11.25
C SER A 136 -1.02 8.98 -11.73
N TYR A 137 -0.45 9.42 -12.86
CA TYR A 137 0.85 8.92 -13.33
C TYR A 137 1.96 9.31 -12.35
N VAL A 138 2.77 8.34 -11.96
CA VAL A 138 3.92 8.56 -11.08
C VAL A 138 5.20 8.60 -11.90
N THR A 139 5.51 7.52 -12.60
CA THR A 139 6.74 7.41 -13.40
C THR A 139 6.66 6.24 -14.38
N THR A 140 7.60 6.21 -15.34
CA THR A 140 7.92 5.03 -16.15
C THR A 140 9.40 4.71 -15.95
N LYS A 141 9.72 3.43 -15.71
CA LYS A 141 11.08 2.88 -15.75
C LYS A 141 11.21 1.94 -16.95
N PHE A 142 12.34 2.01 -17.64
CA PHE A 142 12.64 1.13 -18.77
C PHE A 142 13.63 0.06 -18.31
N LEU A 143 13.24 -1.20 -18.45
CA LEU A 143 13.91 -2.35 -17.82
C LEU A 143 13.84 -3.55 -18.75
N ASP A 144 14.95 -4.17 -19.11
CA ASP A 144 14.99 -5.44 -19.85
C ASP A 144 14.57 -6.58 -18.88
N VAL A 145 13.26 -6.79 -18.74
CA VAL A 145 12.71 -7.73 -17.74
C VAL A 145 12.59 -9.16 -18.23
N ASP A 146 12.66 -9.38 -19.55
CA ASP A 146 12.56 -10.70 -20.14
C ASP A 146 13.90 -11.21 -20.71
N GLY A 147 14.92 -10.36 -20.80
CA GLY A 147 16.29 -10.70 -21.17
C GLY A 147 16.50 -10.77 -22.67
N ASP A 148 15.64 -10.12 -23.48
CA ASP A 148 15.76 -10.11 -24.93
C ASP A 148 16.67 -8.99 -25.48
N GLY A 149 17.09 -8.06 -24.59
CA GLY A 149 17.96 -6.92 -24.89
C GLY A 149 17.22 -5.66 -25.29
N LEU A 150 15.87 -5.65 -25.28
CA LEU A 150 15.05 -4.48 -25.39
C LEU A 150 14.38 -4.18 -24.02
N ASP A 151 14.33 -2.91 -23.65
CA ASP A 151 13.69 -2.57 -22.38
C ASP A 151 12.16 -2.56 -22.52
N GLU A 152 11.49 -3.17 -21.55
CA GLU A 152 10.07 -3.00 -21.26
C GLU A 152 9.83 -1.68 -20.55
N ALA A 153 8.59 -1.16 -20.69
CA ALA A 153 8.12 0.00 -19.95
C ALA A 153 7.33 -0.44 -18.70
N ALA A 154 7.90 -0.25 -17.53
CA ALA A 154 7.19 -0.38 -16.26
C ALA A 154 6.57 0.97 -15.89
N VAL A 155 5.26 1.11 -16.11
CA VAL A 155 4.49 2.31 -15.83
C VAL A 155 3.87 2.20 -14.46
N ILE A 156 4.10 3.17 -13.59
CA ILE A 156 3.59 3.22 -12.23
C ILE A 156 2.55 4.33 -12.12
N LEU A 157 1.34 3.94 -11.69
CA LEU A 157 0.24 4.85 -11.39
C LEU A 157 -0.05 4.81 -9.89
N LYS A 158 -0.44 5.94 -9.33
CA LYS A 158 -0.97 6.08 -7.98
C LYS A 158 -2.49 6.05 -8.01
N ILE A 159 -3.12 5.29 -7.12
CA ILE A 159 -4.57 5.25 -6.95
C ILE A 159 -4.97 6.39 -6.02
N GLU A 160 -5.88 7.24 -6.47
CA GLU A 160 -6.45 8.33 -5.69
C GLU A 160 -7.71 7.85 -4.96
N THR A 161 -7.53 7.35 -3.74
CA THR A 161 -8.63 6.78 -2.95
C THR A 161 -9.50 7.84 -2.25
N GLY A 162 -9.03 9.10 -2.22
CA GLY A 162 -9.61 10.17 -1.41
C GLY A 162 -9.28 10.06 0.09
N GLY A 163 -8.45 9.07 0.47
CA GLY A 163 -7.94 8.87 1.82
C GLY A 163 -6.42 8.97 1.88
N THR A 164 -5.83 8.52 2.99
CA THR A 164 -4.37 8.50 3.21
C THR A 164 -3.68 7.30 2.58
N ALA A 165 -4.42 6.24 2.27
CA ALA A 165 -3.91 5.07 1.57
C ALA A 165 -3.53 5.42 0.12
N ILE A 166 -2.33 5.04 -0.31
CA ILE A 166 -1.77 5.38 -1.62
C ILE A 166 -1.24 4.10 -2.29
N PRO A 167 -2.10 3.14 -2.63
CA PRO A 167 -1.69 1.97 -3.39
C PRO A 167 -1.29 2.39 -4.82
N GLN A 168 -0.41 1.59 -5.43
CA GLN A 168 0.01 1.81 -6.81
C GLN A 168 -0.48 0.66 -7.70
N LEU A 169 -0.64 1.01 -8.98
CA LEU A 169 -0.77 0.06 -10.08
C LEU A 169 0.51 0.10 -10.90
N VAL A 170 1.05 -1.05 -11.20
CA VAL A 170 2.20 -1.20 -12.09
C VAL A 170 1.77 -1.96 -13.31
N TYR A 171 2.11 -1.42 -14.48
CA TYR A 171 1.84 -2.03 -15.78
C TYR A 171 3.16 -2.21 -16.50
N ILE A 172 3.52 -3.45 -16.84
CA ILE A 172 4.73 -3.74 -17.60
C ILE A 172 4.34 -4.05 -19.03
N TYR A 173 4.81 -3.23 -19.97
CA TYR A 173 4.56 -3.35 -21.41
C TYR A 173 5.84 -3.75 -22.13
N THR A 174 5.76 -4.73 -23.00
CA THR A 174 6.78 -5.04 -24.00
C THR A 174 6.38 -4.44 -25.36
N TRP A 175 7.35 -4.32 -26.28
CA TRP A 175 7.11 -3.89 -27.65
C TRP A 175 6.94 -5.10 -28.55
N LYS A 176 5.75 -5.27 -29.12
CA LYS A 176 5.45 -6.40 -30.00
C LYS A 176 4.46 -6.00 -31.09
N ASP A 177 4.68 -6.49 -32.31
CA ASP A 177 3.83 -6.22 -33.48
C ASP A 177 3.57 -4.70 -33.66
N ASP A 178 4.62 -3.88 -33.53
CA ASP A 178 4.62 -2.42 -33.63
C ASP A 178 3.69 -1.68 -32.65
N LYS A 179 3.45 -2.28 -31.50
CA LYS A 179 2.61 -1.68 -30.43
C LYS A 179 3.04 -2.12 -29.02
N PRO A 180 2.67 -1.37 -27.98
CA PRO A 180 2.81 -1.83 -26.59
C PRO A 180 1.86 -3.01 -26.32
N GLU A 181 2.40 -4.12 -25.82
CA GLU A 181 1.65 -5.28 -25.33
C GLU A 181 1.84 -5.40 -23.83
N LEU A 182 0.75 -5.44 -23.08
CA LEU A 182 0.79 -5.60 -21.62
C LEU A 182 1.14 -7.05 -21.26
N ILE A 183 2.27 -7.23 -20.57
CA ILE A 183 2.74 -8.55 -20.13
C ILE A 183 2.50 -8.80 -18.64
N TRP A 184 2.45 -7.77 -17.80
CA TRP A 184 2.14 -7.94 -16.38
C TRP A 184 1.54 -6.69 -15.73
N PRO A 185 0.26 -6.68 -15.37
CA PRO A 185 -0.31 -5.69 -14.49
C PRO A 185 -0.31 -6.21 -13.05
N PHE A 186 0.01 -5.36 -12.06
CA PHE A 186 -0.19 -5.71 -10.66
C PHE A 186 -0.49 -4.50 -9.79
N ARG A 187 -1.18 -4.75 -8.68
CA ARG A 187 -1.50 -3.77 -7.65
C ARG A 187 -0.64 -4.01 -6.42
N THR A 188 -0.12 -2.94 -5.84
CA THR A 188 0.59 -2.94 -4.56
C THR A 188 -0.37 -2.68 -3.40
N GLY A 189 0.12 -2.86 -2.18
CA GLY A 189 -0.53 -2.38 -0.96
C GLY A 189 -0.39 -0.86 -0.79
N ASP A 190 -0.65 -0.39 0.42
CA ASP A 190 -0.45 1.01 0.77
C ASP A 190 1.04 1.37 0.86
N ARG A 191 1.35 2.66 0.73
CA ARG A 191 2.73 3.18 0.75
C ARG A 191 3.60 2.69 1.92
N ALA A 192 3.00 2.52 3.11
CA ALA A 192 3.72 2.11 4.31
C ALA A 192 3.73 0.59 4.51
N ASP A 193 2.79 -0.14 3.89
CA ASP A 193 2.62 -1.57 4.02
C ASP A 193 2.17 -2.19 2.69
N GLY A 194 3.07 -2.89 2.04
CA GLY A 194 2.89 -3.46 0.71
C GLY A 194 3.06 -2.48 -0.46
N GLY A 195 3.33 -1.20 -0.22
CA GLY A 195 3.58 -0.21 -1.26
C GLY A 195 4.90 -0.42 -1.98
N LEU A 196 4.99 0.01 -3.23
CA LEU A 196 6.18 -0.14 -4.06
C LEU A 196 7.30 0.80 -3.59
N LYS A 197 8.44 0.22 -3.21
CA LYS A 197 9.65 0.93 -2.85
C LYS A 197 10.58 1.13 -4.06
N ASP A 198 10.84 0.05 -4.80
CA ASP A 198 11.69 0.11 -6.00
C ASP A 198 11.33 -1.02 -6.99
N LEU A 199 11.68 -0.77 -8.24
CA LEU A 199 11.56 -1.72 -9.34
C LEU A 199 12.79 -1.59 -10.22
N ARG A 200 13.53 -2.71 -10.43
CA ARG A 200 14.75 -2.75 -11.23
C ARG A 200 15.06 -4.16 -11.72
N VAL A 201 16.01 -4.29 -12.64
CA VAL A 201 16.53 -5.58 -13.08
C VAL A 201 17.97 -5.74 -12.59
N GLU A 202 18.28 -6.90 -12.01
CA GLU A 202 19.63 -7.31 -11.63
C GLU A 202 19.85 -8.78 -12.02
N ASN A 203 20.93 -9.07 -12.71
CA ASN A 203 21.31 -10.44 -13.12
C ASN A 203 20.20 -11.20 -13.89
N GLY A 204 19.39 -10.49 -14.71
CA GLY A 204 18.29 -11.06 -15.48
C GLY A 204 17.08 -11.46 -14.64
N GLU A 205 16.95 -10.94 -13.43
CA GLU A 205 15.77 -11.07 -12.58
C GLU A 205 15.14 -9.69 -12.34
N LEU A 206 13.84 -9.58 -12.46
CA LEU A 206 13.08 -8.42 -12.06
C LEU A 206 12.98 -8.38 -10.54
N ILE A 207 13.51 -7.33 -9.95
CA ILE A 207 13.46 -7.09 -8.51
C ILE A 207 12.32 -6.14 -8.22
N VAL A 208 11.41 -6.58 -7.35
CA VAL A 208 10.30 -5.78 -6.83
C VAL A 208 10.50 -5.62 -5.33
N GLU A 209 10.74 -4.40 -4.87
CA GLU A 209 10.82 -4.10 -3.44
C GLU A 209 9.51 -3.50 -2.95
N LEU A 210 8.92 -4.12 -1.94
CA LEU A 210 7.66 -3.70 -1.32
C LEU A 210 7.91 -3.34 0.14
N TYR A 211 7.33 -2.24 0.62
CA TYR A 211 7.36 -1.92 2.03
C TYR A 211 6.60 -2.95 2.86
N GLY A 212 7.09 -3.22 4.06
CA GLY A 212 6.57 -4.24 4.97
C GLY A 212 7.38 -5.54 4.95
N GLN A 213 7.09 -6.39 5.92
CA GLN A 213 7.75 -7.67 6.11
C GLN A 213 7.05 -8.76 5.31
N ASP A 214 7.82 -9.61 4.61
CA ASP A 214 7.38 -10.78 3.83
C ASP A 214 6.28 -10.46 2.78
N ARG A 215 6.35 -9.26 2.17
CA ARG A 215 5.42 -8.81 1.13
C ARG A 215 5.89 -9.26 -0.25
N PHE A 216 4.96 -9.75 -1.08
CA PHE A 216 5.24 -10.13 -2.47
C PHE A 216 4.00 -10.00 -3.35
N ILE A 217 4.17 -10.04 -4.66
CA ILE A 217 3.07 -10.04 -5.63
C ILE A 217 2.75 -11.48 -5.99
N LEU A 218 1.50 -11.88 -5.77
CA LEU A 218 0.98 -13.17 -6.23
C LEU A 218 -0.03 -12.93 -7.35
N GLY A 219 0.32 -13.37 -8.57
CA GLY A 219 -0.48 -13.07 -9.74
C GLY A 219 -0.49 -11.58 -10.08
N GLN A 220 -1.55 -10.88 -9.72
CA GLN A 220 -1.73 -9.45 -10.00
C GLN A 220 -1.99 -8.60 -8.74
N THR A 221 -1.77 -9.17 -7.56
CA THR A 221 -2.07 -8.46 -6.32
C THR A 221 -0.98 -8.71 -5.30
N GLU A 222 -0.62 -7.66 -4.56
CA GLU A 222 0.23 -7.76 -3.39
C GLU A 222 -0.45 -8.65 -2.34
N THR A 223 0.34 -9.47 -1.69
CA THR A 223 -0.16 -10.32 -0.61
C THR A 223 -0.40 -9.49 0.64
N GLY A 224 -1.56 -9.70 1.24
CA GLY A 224 -1.82 -9.17 2.56
C GLY A 224 -0.84 -9.72 3.60
N LYS A 225 -0.89 -9.14 4.78
CA LYS A 225 -0.12 -9.53 5.94
C LYS A 225 -0.27 -11.02 6.24
N ILE A 226 0.83 -11.77 6.21
CA ILE A 226 0.80 -13.21 6.46
C ILE A 226 0.82 -13.50 7.96
N THR A 227 1.62 -12.78 8.74
CA THR A 227 1.71 -12.95 10.20
C THR A 227 2.32 -11.72 10.89
N GLY A 228 1.83 -11.45 12.10
CA GLY A 228 2.55 -10.83 13.23
C GLY A 228 3.05 -9.39 13.11
N ASP A 229 3.10 -8.81 11.93
CA ASP A 229 3.57 -7.44 11.80
C ASP A 229 2.54 -6.46 12.34
N GLU A 230 2.98 -5.51 13.13
CA GLU A 230 2.15 -4.38 13.51
C GLU A 230 1.92 -3.48 12.29
N GLU A 231 0.69 -2.99 12.14
CA GLU A 231 0.39 -2.03 11.08
C GLU A 231 1.20 -0.74 11.28
N GLN A 232 2.03 -0.41 10.29
CA GLN A 232 2.78 0.82 10.26
C GLN A 232 1.96 1.87 9.51
N LEU A 233 1.44 2.86 10.22
CA LEU A 233 0.53 3.86 9.63
C LEU A 233 1.24 4.93 8.79
N CYS A 234 2.53 5.19 9.03
CA CYS A 234 3.24 6.27 8.33
C CYS A 234 4.63 5.90 7.80
N CYS A 235 5.39 5.12 8.56
CA CYS A 235 6.81 4.92 8.31
C CYS A 235 7.12 3.42 8.36
N PRO A 236 7.35 2.75 7.22
CA PRO A 236 7.65 1.34 7.20
C PRO A 236 9.00 1.07 7.88
N LEU A 237 9.02 0.10 8.79
CA LEU A 237 10.24 -0.36 9.45
C LEU A 237 11.00 -1.35 8.58
N TYR A 238 10.31 -2.01 7.67
CA TYR A 238 10.85 -3.06 6.82
C TYR A 238 10.47 -2.86 5.36
N PHE A 239 11.23 -3.51 4.48
CA PHE A 239 10.84 -3.76 3.10
C PHE A 239 11.26 -5.17 2.69
N THR A 240 10.52 -5.78 1.77
CA THR A 240 10.80 -7.10 1.22
C THR A 240 11.26 -6.97 -0.22
N ARG A 241 12.42 -7.53 -0.51
CA ARG A 241 12.98 -7.67 -1.86
C ARG A 241 12.56 -9.00 -2.44
N ASN A 242 11.85 -8.96 -3.55
CA ASN A 242 11.35 -10.11 -4.28
C ASN A 242 12.06 -10.23 -5.62
N PHE A 243 12.25 -11.45 -6.07
CA PHE A 243 12.91 -11.78 -7.32
C PHE A 243 11.91 -12.50 -8.22
N TYR A 244 11.71 -11.98 -9.42
CA TYR A 244 10.81 -12.55 -10.44
C TYR A 244 11.60 -12.86 -11.70
N LYS A 245 11.27 -13.97 -12.34
CA LYS A 245 11.85 -14.35 -13.62
C LYS A 245 10.76 -14.55 -14.65
N TRP A 246 10.95 -13.96 -15.83
CA TRP A 246 10.10 -14.19 -16.98
C TRP A 246 10.31 -15.60 -17.55
N ASN A 247 9.24 -16.32 -17.87
CA ASN A 247 9.30 -17.67 -18.44
C ASN A 247 8.76 -17.75 -19.86
N GLY A 248 8.63 -16.59 -20.54
CA GLY A 248 8.02 -16.49 -21.87
C GLY A 248 6.50 -16.32 -21.86
N ARG A 249 5.85 -16.39 -20.69
CA ARG A 249 4.39 -16.25 -20.57
C ARG A 249 3.96 -15.42 -19.35
N ASN A 250 4.64 -15.58 -18.24
CA ASN A 250 4.34 -14.86 -16.98
C ASN A 250 5.60 -14.72 -16.12
N PHE A 251 5.54 -13.81 -15.17
CA PHE A 251 6.55 -13.66 -14.14
C PHE A 251 6.34 -14.69 -13.02
N GLN A 252 7.39 -15.44 -12.72
CA GLN A 252 7.41 -16.43 -11.66
C GLN A 252 8.25 -15.91 -10.51
N ILE A 253 7.64 -15.83 -9.31
CA ILE A 253 8.40 -15.51 -8.11
C ILE A 253 9.43 -16.60 -7.84
N GLN A 254 10.67 -16.19 -7.60
CA GLN A 254 11.73 -17.08 -7.18
C GLN A 254 11.58 -17.38 -5.69
N ARG A 255 12.13 -18.48 -5.22
CA ARG A 255 12.04 -18.88 -3.80
C ARG A 255 12.75 -17.94 -2.84
N LYS A 256 13.53 -17.03 -3.35
CA LYS A 256 14.31 -16.08 -2.58
C LYS A 256 13.51 -14.81 -2.35
N ARG A 257 13.04 -14.59 -1.12
CA ARG A 257 12.46 -13.34 -0.65
C ARG A 257 13.27 -12.89 0.55
N LEU A 258 13.66 -11.62 0.58
CA LEU A 258 14.56 -11.09 1.61
C LEU A 258 13.94 -9.84 2.22
N THR A 259 13.67 -9.89 3.52
CA THR A 259 13.18 -8.73 4.27
C THR A 259 14.35 -8.02 4.95
N TYR A 260 14.40 -6.71 4.80
CA TYR A 260 15.43 -5.83 5.35
C TYR A 260 14.79 -4.75 6.22
N GLU A 261 15.55 -4.24 7.19
CA GLU A 261 15.18 -3.03 7.91
C GLU A 261 15.36 -1.80 7.01
N THR A 262 14.37 -0.91 7.01
CA THR A 262 14.42 0.33 6.21
C THR A 262 15.56 1.26 6.69
N ALA A 263 15.80 1.31 8.00
CA ALA A 263 16.85 2.14 8.60
C ALA A 263 18.26 1.62 8.31
N ASN A 264 18.43 0.31 8.04
CA ASN A 264 19.73 -0.31 7.77
C ASN A 264 19.60 -1.41 6.72
N SER A 265 19.42 -1.03 5.47
CA SER A 265 19.30 -1.96 4.34
C SER A 265 20.60 -2.76 4.04
N SER A 266 21.72 -2.40 4.66
CA SER A 266 23.00 -3.13 4.56
C SER A 266 23.13 -4.26 5.59
N ALA A 267 22.24 -4.32 6.59
CA ALA A 267 22.21 -5.42 7.53
C ALA A 267 21.81 -6.73 6.84
N PRO A 268 22.17 -7.89 7.37
CA PRO A 268 21.66 -9.16 6.88
C PRO A 268 20.13 -9.18 6.89
N PRO A 269 19.49 -9.78 5.86
CA PRO A 269 18.05 -9.86 5.80
C PRO A 269 17.47 -10.70 6.94
N LEU A 270 16.28 -10.35 7.37
CA LEU A 270 15.51 -11.10 8.34
C LEU A 270 14.98 -12.40 7.72
N GLU A 271 14.71 -13.39 8.55
CA GLU A 271 14.02 -14.60 8.11
C GLU A 271 12.55 -14.30 7.81
N ASN A 272 12.08 -14.63 6.61
CA ASN A 272 10.68 -14.44 6.23
C ASN A 272 9.79 -15.52 6.84
N HIS A 273 8.66 -15.15 7.42
CA HIS A 273 7.69 -16.08 7.97
C HIS A 273 7.11 -17.02 6.91
N GLY A 274 6.85 -16.54 5.70
CA GLY A 274 6.39 -17.36 4.60
C GLY A 274 7.36 -18.47 4.22
N ASP A 275 8.67 -18.22 4.27
CA ASP A 275 9.70 -19.24 4.03
C ASP A 275 9.78 -20.24 5.18
N THR A 276 9.61 -19.76 6.40
CA THR A 276 9.51 -20.60 7.60
C THR A 276 8.34 -21.58 7.51
N MET A 277 7.17 -21.11 7.07
CA MET A 277 5.97 -21.97 6.93
C MET A 277 6.09 -22.98 5.78
N ASN A 278 6.89 -22.70 4.76
CA ASN A 278 7.17 -23.65 3.66
C ASN A 278 8.21 -24.74 4.03
N ASP A 279 8.93 -24.59 5.13
CA ASP A 279 9.85 -25.60 5.69
C ASP A 279 9.14 -26.33 6.84
N PRO A 280 8.82 -27.65 6.70
CA PRO A 280 8.08 -28.39 7.72
C PRO A 280 8.73 -28.40 9.11
N VAL A 281 10.07 -28.34 9.18
CA VAL A 281 10.79 -28.32 10.45
C VAL A 281 10.66 -26.97 11.13
N LYS A 282 10.86 -25.90 10.36
CA LYS A 282 10.72 -24.52 10.84
C LYS A 282 9.28 -24.21 11.20
N ALA A 283 8.31 -24.61 10.35
CA ALA A 283 6.88 -24.43 10.62
C ALA A 283 6.47 -25.10 11.94
N LYS A 284 6.93 -26.31 12.19
CA LYS A 284 6.66 -27.00 13.47
C LYS A 284 7.24 -26.24 14.65
N LYS A 285 8.49 -25.79 14.56
CA LYS A 285 9.15 -25.01 15.63
C LYS A 285 8.38 -23.71 15.91
N TYR A 286 7.95 -23.00 14.87
CA TYR A 286 7.18 -21.77 14.99
C TYR A 286 5.83 -22.01 15.68
N LEU A 287 5.09 -23.04 15.25
CA LEU A 287 3.80 -23.41 15.87
C LEU A 287 3.96 -23.86 17.33
N ASP A 288 5.06 -24.55 17.65
CA ASP A 288 5.34 -24.98 19.03
C ASP A 288 5.66 -23.78 19.95
N MET A 289 6.30 -22.72 19.44
CA MET A 289 6.56 -21.47 20.18
C MET A 289 5.28 -20.65 20.45
N GLN A 290 4.26 -20.77 19.61
CA GLN A 290 3.00 -20.05 19.78
C GLN A 290 2.03 -20.74 20.76
N LYS A 291 2.33 -21.95 21.19
CA LYS A 291 1.50 -22.63 22.19
C LYS A 291 1.66 -21.94 23.54
N PRO A 292 0.55 -21.57 24.23
CA PRO A 292 0.65 -21.02 25.57
C PRO A 292 1.40 -22.00 26.47
N ALA A 293 2.32 -21.48 27.27
CA ALA A 293 2.97 -22.26 28.32
C ALA A 293 1.88 -22.86 29.23
N ARG A 294 1.83 -24.16 29.32
CA ARG A 294 0.88 -24.89 30.17
C ARG A 294 1.30 -24.78 31.62
#